data_0c7cbb72a2d05c8e8ee86c186c8e9269
#
_entry.id   0c7cbb72a2d05c8e8ee86c186c8e9269
#
_cell.length_a   1.000
_cell.length_b   1.000
_cell.length_c   1.000
_cell.angle_alpha   90.00
_cell.angle_beta   90.00
_cell.angle_gamma   90.00
#
_symmetry.space_group_name_H-M   'P 1'
#
loop_
_entity.id
_entity.type
_entity.pdbx_description
1 polymer ?
#
loop_
_entity_poly.entity_id
_entity_poly.type
_entity_poly.pdbx_seq_one_letter_code
_entity_poly.pdbx_strand_id
1 'polypeptide(L)'
;MARRISHTQAVFLMVAVTLMWSIAGVVSRQLESAARFEVTFWRSAFTAISLLLILPLWRMGSATPQAPAGHERSGLGRFLHRHWGLLPESRAFWVSGVCWSVMFTAFMLALTFTSVANVLIIMSLGPLFTALLARVVIGQTLPLRTWMAVLVAGAGIVYMYGSQFVQAFTGSDADPGSLVIGSLVALCVPVAGAINWTVVQRSQSHGESIDLVPSVLLGAVLSSVLTLPFAWPFAATGADVAWLALLGLVQLAIPCTLSVVCARVLKAPEVSLLALLEVIFGIVWAWLGAGEVPGPEVLAGGGVVITALVVNEVMGWHSRRGTPRIQTLLADQDQSPVNNKEGAFHANQP
;
A
#
# COMPACT_ATOMS: atom_id res chain seq x y z
N MET A 1 9.61 -12.41 -20.77
CA MET A 1 10.33 -12.00 -19.55
C MET A 1 9.73 -10.67 -19.08
N ALA A 2 8.87 -10.66 -18.08
CA ALA A 2 8.43 -9.41 -17.47
C ALA A 2 9.66 -8.75 -16.81
N ARG A 3 10.01 -7.56 -17.25
CA ARG A 3 11.18 -6.80 -16.78
C ARG A 3 11.00 -6.58 -15.27
N ARG A 4 11.81 -7.24 -14.44
CA ARG A 4 11.77 -7.00 -12.97
C ARG A 4 12.14 -5.55 -12.75
N ILE A 5 11.22 -4.77 -12.16
CA ILE A 5 11.50 -3.39 -11.79
C ILE A 5 12.62 -3.38 -10.75
N SER A 6 13.57 -2.42 -10.89
CA SER A 6 14.62 -2.23 -9.89
C SER A 6 14.04 -1.60 -8.61
N HIS A 7 14.78 -1.71 -7.49
CA HIS A 7 14.37 -1.07 -6.23
C HIS A 7 14.15 0.45 -6.41
N THR A 8 15.06 1.13 -7.10
CA THR A 8 14.93 2.57 -7.37
C THR A 8 13.70 2.90 -8.22
N GLN A 9 13.41 2.08 -9.24
CA GLN A 9 12.18 2.23 -10.04
C GLN A 9 10.93 2.03 -9.19
N ALA A 10 10.94 1.06 -8.25
CA ALA A 10 9.83 0.83 -7.34
C ALA A 10 9.61 2.00 -6.38
N VAL A 11 10.67 2.66 -5.88
CA VAL A 11 10.58 3.88 -5.06
C VAL A 11 9.95 5.01 -5.85
N PHE A 12 10.44 5.32 -7.06
CA PHE A 12 9.84 6.37 -7.91
C PHE A 12 8.38 6.07 -8.26
N LEU A 13 8.07 4.81 -8.55
CA LEU A 13 6.70 4.40 -8.85
C LEU A 13 5.81 4.58 -7.62
N MET A 14 6.31 4.26 -6.41
CA MET A 14 5.56 4.47 -5.17
C MET A 14 5.33 5.96 -4.87
N VAL A 15 6.28 6.84 -5.19
CA VAL A 15 6.09 8.31 -5.14
C VAL A 15 4.97 8.75 -6.09
N ALA A 16 4.93 8.22 -7.32
CA ALA A 16 3.83 8.49 -8.24
C ALA A 16 2.48 7.96 -7.73
N VAL A 17 2.47 6.79 -7.10
CA VAL A 17 1.28 6.22 -6.45
C VAL A 17 0.75 7.14 -5.37
N THR A 18 1.61 7.64 -4.48
CA THR A 18 1.18 8.55 -3.39
C THR A 18 0.69 9.90 -3.90
N LEU A 19 1.27 10.39 -5.00
CA LEU A 19 0.78 11.58 -5.68
C LEU A 19 -0.64 11.37 -6.23
N MET A 20 -0.93 10.18 -6.78
CA MET A 20 -2.28 9.84 -7.25
C MET A 20 -3.26 9.65 -6.09
N TRP A 21 -2.85 9.03 -4.99
CA TRP A 21 -3.71 8.88 -3.80
C TRP A 21 -4.11 10.24 -3.23
N SER A 22 -3.20 11.19 -3.19
CA SER A 22 -3.40 12.50 -2.56
C SER A 22 -4.41 13.43 -3.24
N ILE A 23 -4.83 13.16 -4.48
CA ILE A 23 -5.82 13.97 -5.19
C ILE A 23 -7.23 13.88 -4.58
N ALA A 24 -7.50 12.86 -3.76
CA ALA A 24 -8.81 12.62 -3.16
C ALA A 24 -9.35 13.84 -2.42
N GLY A 25 -8.50 14.54 -1.67
CA GLY A 25 -8.91 15.71 -0.87
C GLY A 25 -9.44 16.86 -1.71
N VAL A 26 -8.81 17.16 -2.84
CA VAL A 26 -9.22 18.27 -3.73
C VAL A 26 -10.46 17.88 -4.53
N VAL A 27 -10.49 16.67 -5.08
CA VAL A 27 -11.62 16.21 -5.89
C VAL A 27 -12.89 16.03 -5.04
N SER A 28 -12.76 15.54 -3.81
CA SER A 28 -13.94 15.38 -2.92
C SER A 28 -14.62 16.71 -2.55
N ARG A 29 -13.93 17.85 -2.69
CA ARG A 29 -14.52 19.19 -2.50
C ARG A 29 -15.41 19.64 -3.66
N GLN A 30 -15.31 18.96 -4.80
CA GLN A 30 -16.17 19.22 -5.95
C GLN A 30 -17.52 18.48 -5.86
N LEU A 31 -17.69 17.62 -4.84
CA LEU A 31 -18.93 16.89 -4.61
C LEU A 31 -19.94 17.81 -3.92
N GLU A 32 -21.14 17.91 -4.50
CA GLU A 32 -22.18 18.83 -4.05
C GLU A 32 -23.24 18.16 -3.16
N SER A 33 -23.68 16.95 -3.53
CA SER A 33 -24.83 16.31 -2.91
C SER A 33 -24.64 14.84 -2.55
N ALA A 34 -23.53 14.24 -2.93
CA ALA A 34 -23.27 12.82 -2.63
C ALA A 34 -23.15 12.58 -1.11
N ALA A 35 -23.98 11.68 -0.58
CA ALA A 35 -23.93 11.28 0.81
C ALA A 35 -22.62 10.48 1.11
N ARG A 36 -22.17 10.49 2.39
CA ARG A 36 -20.88 9.93 2.80
C ARG A 36 -20.66 8.45 2.42
N PHE A 37 -21.68 7.62 2.63
CA PHE A 37 -21.63 6.20 2.21
C PHE A 37 -21.74 6.04 0.70
N GLU A 38 -22.47 6.94 0.05
CA GLU A 38 -22.62 6.98 -1.40
C GLU A 38 -21.28 7.28 -2.09
N VAL A 39 -20.50 8.22 -1.54
CA VAL A 39 -19.12 8.50 -2.00
C VAL A 39 -18.27 7.23 -1.95
N THR A 40 -18.31 6.48 -0.83
CA THR A 40 -17.56 5.23 -0.67
C THR A 40 -18.03 4.17 -1.67
N PHE A 41 -19.35 4.03 -1.82
CA PHE A 41 -19.96 3.08 -2.74
C PHE A 41 -19.52 3.34 -4.18
N TRP A 42 -19.80 4.53 -4.72
CA TRP A 42 -19.49 4.86 -6.11
C TRP A 42 -18.00 4.79 -6.41
N ARG A 43 -17.15 5.32 -5.52
CA ARG A 43 -15.71 5.26 -5.67
C ARG A 43 -15.21 3.81 -5.74
N SER A 44 -15.69 2.94 -4.86
CA SER A 44 -15.31 1.53 -4.85
C SER A 44 -15.91 0.76 -6.04
N ALA A 45 -17.16 1.07 -6.45
CA ALA A 45 -17.78 0.48 -7.61
C ALA A 45 -17.03 0.80 -8.90
N PHE A 46 -16.66 2.07 -9.11
CA PHE A 46 -15.87 2.47 -10.26
C PHE A 46 -14.45 1.92 -10.22
N THR A 47 -13.87 1.74 -9.03
CA THR A 47 -12.60 1.01 -8.87
C THR A 47 -12.75 -0.43 -9.35
N ALA A 48 -13.81 -1.13 -8.93
CA ALA A 48 -14.09 -2.50 -9.36
C ALA A 48 -14.30 -2.59 -10.87
N ILE A 49 -15.12 -1.70 -11.45
CA ILE A 49 -15.37 -1.64 -12.90
C ILE A 49 -14.06 -1.39 -13.66
N SER A 50 -13.26 -0.41 -13.22
CA SER A 50 -11.97 -0.08 -13.83
C SER A 50 -11.03 -1.28 -13.82
N LEU A 51 -10.94 -2.00 -12.70
CA LEU A 51 -10.08 -3.18 -12.58
C LEU A 51 -10.60 -4.37 -13.37
N LEU A 52 -11.92 -4.55 -13.50
CA LEU A 52 -12.51 -5.55 -14.37
C LEU A 52 -12.11 -5.35 -15.84
N LEU A 53 -11.90 -4.11 -16.27
CA LEU A 53 -11.45 -3.77 -17.62
C LEU A 53 -9.92 -3.81 -17.78
N ILE A 54 -9.19 -3.28 -16.79
CA ILE A 54 -7.73 -3.12 -16.85
C ILE A 54 -7.01 -4.45 -16.66
N LEU A 55 -7.44 -5.30 -15.71
CA LEU A 55 -6.73 -6.54 -15.38
C LEU A 55 -6.63 -7.51 -16.57
N PRO A 56 -7.69 -7.78 -17.36
CA PRO A 56 -7.59 -8.62 -18.55
C PRO A 56 -6.62 -8.05 -19.58
N LEU A 57 -6.68 -6.75 -19.84
CA LEU A 57 -5.80 -6.07 -20.81
C LEU A 57 -4.33 -6.14 -20.37
N TRP A 58 -4.07 -5.90 -19.09
CA TRP A 58 -2.72 -6.02 -18.52
C TRP A 58 -2.17 -7.45 -18.65
N ARG A 59 -3.00 -8.45 -18.39
CA ARG A 59 -2.59 -9.87 -18.45
C ARG A 59 -2.38 -10.36 -19.88
N MET A 60 -3.11 -9.84 -20.85
CA MET A 60 -2.88 -10.17 -22.28
C MET A 60 -1.50 -9.70 -22.77
N GLY A 61 -0.97 -8.58 -22.21
CA GLY A 61 0.36 -8.06 -22.52
C GLY A 61 1.50 -8.69 -21.72
N SER A 62 1.19 -9.48 -20.68
CA SER A 62 2.17 -10.13 -19.81
C SER A 62 2.14 -11.63 -20.05
N ALA A 63 3.31 -12.25 -20.33
CA ALA A 63 3.39 -13.71 -20.37
C ALA A 63 2.90 -14.27 -19.02
N THR A 64 1.76 -14.96 -19.06
CA THR A 64 1.10 -15.53 -17.88
C THR A 64 2.06 -16.49 -17.16
N PRO A 65 2.31 -16.34 -15.86
CA PRO A 65 2.94 -17.39 -15.08
C PRO A 65 2.05 -18.64 -15.19
N GLN A 66 2.62 -19.76 -15.60
CA GLN A 66 1.92 -21.04 -15.63
C GLN A 66 1.37 -21.32 -14.24
N ALA A 67 0.07 -21.61 -14.16
CA ALA A 67 -0.54 -22.06 -12.91
C ALA A 67 0.23 -23.28 -12.39
N PRO A 68 0.50 -23.39 -11.07
CA PRO A 68 1.10 -24.58 -10.52
C PRO A 68 0.28 -25.80 -10.93
N ALA A 69 0.96 -26.77 -11.57
CA ALA A 69 0.37 -28.01 -11.99
C ALA A 69 -0.06 -28.79 -10.73
N GLY A 70 -1.35 -29.05 -10.55
CA GLY A 70 -1.75 -29.94 -9.48
C GLY A 70 -3.16 -29.86 -8.92
N HIS A 71 -3.96 -28.85 -9.25
CA HIS A 71 -5.36 -28.80 -8.81
C HIS A 71 -6.32 -28.74 -10.00
N GLU A 72 -7.23 -29.69 -10.08
CA GLU A 72 -8.36 -29.67 -11.03
C GLU A 72 -9.30 -28.50 -10.67
N ARG A 73 -9.04 -27.35 -11.28
CA ARG A 73 -9.94 -26.20 -11.15
C ARG A 73 -11.19 -26.42 -11.98
N SER A 74 -12.35 -26.08 -11.44
CA SER A 74 -13.60 -26.01 -12.20
C SER A 74 -13.43 -25.12 -13.44
N GLY A 75 -14.23 -25.33 -14.48
CA GLY A 75 -14.17 -24.52 -15.71
C GLY A 75 -14.26 -23.02 -15.44
N LEU A 76 -15.13 -22.61 -14.51
CA LEU A 76 -15.28 -21.22 -14.05
C LEU A 76 -14.04 -20.72 -13.32
N GLY A 77 -13.43 -21.51 -12.43
CA GLY A 77 -12.21 -21.11 -11.71
C GLY A 77 -11.02 -20.89 -12.66
N ARG A 78 -10.89 -21.71 -13.69
CA ARG A 78 -9.88 -21.53 -14.76
C ARG A 78 -10.13 -20.27 -15.59
N PHE A 79 -11.39 -19.97 -15.93
CA PHE A 79 -11.78 -18.77 -16.65
C PHE A 79 -11.46 -17.50 -15.83
N LEU A 80 -11.87 -17.44 -14.56
CA LEU A 80 -11.63 -16.32 -13.65
C LEU A 80 -10.12 -16.10 -13.42
N HIS A 81 -9.36 -17.17 -13.22
CA HIS A 81 -7.91 -17.08 -13.08
C HIS A 81 -7.23 -16.57 -14.35
N ARG A 82 -7.65 -17.08 -15.51
CA ARG A 82 -7.05 -16.70 -16.80
C ARG A 82 -7.24 -15.21 -17.11
N HIS A 83 -8.45 -14.68 -16.92
CA HIS A 83 -8.78 -13.31 -17.30
C HIS A 83 -8.47 -12.28 -16.22
N TRP A 84 -8.78 -12.56 -14.97
CA TRP A 84 -8.61 -11.59 -13.87
C TRP A 84 -7.56 -12.00 -12.84
N GLY A 85 -6.99 -13.20 -12.93
CA GLY A 85 -5.98 -13.67 -11.99
C GLY A 85 -6.52 -13.97 -10.59
N LEU A 86 -7.82 -14.12 -10.44
CA LEU A 86 -8.43 -14.42 -9.16
C LEU A 86 -7.93 -15.77 -8.63
N LEU A 87 -7.54 -15.81 -7.37
CA LEU A 87 -6.95 -16.95 -6.68
C LEU A 87 -7.81 -17.35 -5.47
N PRO A 88 -9.05 -17.85 -5.67
CA PRO A 88 -9.97 -18.13 -4.58
C PRO A 88 -9.45 -19.21 -3.61
N GLU A 89 -8.47 -19.99 -3.99
CA GLU A 89 -7.83 -21.04 -3.17
C GLU A 89 -6.75 -20.47 -2.24
N SER A 90 -6.26 -19.24 -2.49
CA SER A 90 -5.19 -18.62 -1.71
C SER A 90 -5.73 -17.82 -0.52
N ARG A 91 -5.32 -18.21 0.70
CA ARG A 91 -5.62 -17.43 1.91
C ARG A 91 -5.07 -16.02 1.84
N ALA A 92 -3.86 -15.84 1.27
CA ALA A 92 -3.25 -14.53 1.10
C ALA A 92 -4.08 -13.60 0.21
N PHE A 93 -4.71 -14.13 -0.84
CA PHE A 93 -5.62 -13.39 -1.72
C PHE A 93 -6.84 -12.85 -0.94
N TRP A 94 -7.50 -13.69 -0.13
CA TRP A 94 -8.65 -13.26 0.67
C TRP A 94 -8.28 -12.26 1.75
N VAL A 95 -7.18 -12.52 2.48
CA VAL A 95 -6.70 -11.58 3.52
C VAL A 95 -6.37 -10.23 2.91
N SER A 96 -5.64 -10.20 1.79
CA SER A 96 -5.32 -8.95 1.08
C SER A 96 -6.59 -8.24 0.58
N GLY A 97 -7.54 -8.96 0.00
CA GLY A 97 -8.81 -8.39 -0.46
C GLY A 97 -9.65 -7.79 0.67
N VAL A 98 -9.76 -8.48 1.81
CA VAL A 98 -10.43 -7.93 3.00
C VAL A 98 -9.70 -6.71 3.53
N CYS A 99 -8.36 -6.72 3.57
CA CYS A 99 -7.59 -5.54 3.98
C CYS A 99 -7.87 -4.33 3.06
N TRP A 100 -7.90 -4.53 1.74
CA TRP A 100 -8.27 -3.46 0.80
C TRP A 100 -9.68 -2.94 1.04
N SER A 101 -10.66 -3.83 1.25
CA SER A 101 -12.03 -3.44 1.58
C SER A 101 -12.10 -2.60 2.85
N VAL A 102 -11.41 -3.03 3.91
CA VAL A 102 -11.34 -2.29 5.18
C VAL A 102 -10.70 -0.92 4.95
N MET A 103 -9.58 -0.84 4.23
CA MET A 103 -8.90 0.43 3.95
C MET A 103 -9.80 1.39 3.16
N PHE A 104 -10.49 0.92 2.12
CA PHE A 104 -11.37 1.76 1.31
C PHE A 104 -12.58 2.27 2.09
N THR A 105 -13.19 1.42 2.92
CA THR A 105 -14.39 1.74 3.68
C THR A 105 -14.06 2.55 4.93
N ALA A 106 -13.11 2.09 5.74
CA ALA A 106 -12.79 2.70 7.03
C ALA A 106 -12.22 4.12 6.88
N PHE A 107 -11.41 4.38 5.83
CA PHE A 107 -10.89 5.73 5.59
C PHE A 107 -12.03 6.75 5.39
N MET A 108 -12.98 6.47 4.49
CA MET A 108 -14.09 7.37 4.24
C MET A 108 -15.04 7.45 5.45
N LEU A 109 -15.30 6.32 6.09
CA LEU A 109 -16.15 6.30 7.28
C LEU A 109 -15.55 7.09 8.44
N ALA A 110 -14.23 6.99 8.67
CA ALA A 110 -13.56 7.78 9.69
C ALA A 110 -13.73 9.29 9.49
N LEU A 111 -13.61 9.76 8.23
CA LEU A 111 -13.82 11.16 7.89
C LEU A 111 -15.25 11.65 8.16
N THR A 112 -16.19 10.74 8.40
CA THR A 112 -17.56 11.12 8.79
C THR A 112 -17.73 11.39 10.27
N PHE A 113 -16.87 10.78 11.09
CA PHE A 113 -16.95 10.85 12.55
C PHE A 113 -15.91 11.78 13.17
N THR A 114 -14.82 12.04 12.44
CA THR A 114 -13.73 12.85 12.99
C THR A 114 -13.08 13.75 11.94
N SER A 115 -12.20 14.64 12.35
CA SER A 115 -11.50 15.56 11.45
C SER A 115 -10.46 14.84 10.57
N VAL A 116 -10.20 15.41 9.39
CA VAL A 116 -9.14 14.94 8.48
C VAL A 116 -7.79 14.88 9.21
N ALA A 117 -7.49 15.89 10.05
CA ALA A 117 -6.27 15.95 10.84
C ALA A 117 -6.12 14.74 11.76
N ASN A 118 -7.19 14.36 12.48
CA ASN A 118 -7.17 13.18 13.35
C ASN A 118 -6.92 11.89 12.55
N VAL A 119 -7.60 11.74 11.41
CA VAL A 119 -7.38 10.57 10.53
C VAL A 119 -5.94 10.49 10.05
N LEU A 120 -5.34 11.60 9.61
CA LEU A 120 -3.96 11.64 9.11
C LEU A 120 -2.93 11.35 10.21
N ILE A 121 -3.15 11.85 11.44
CA ILE A 121 -2.30 11.51 12.59
C ILE A 121 -2.35 10.00 12.86
N ILE A 122 -3.55 9.40 12.86
CA ILE A 122 -3.71 7.97 13.11
C ILE A 122 -3.08 7.16 11.96
N MET A 123 -3.25 7.57 10.71
CA MET A 123 -2.62 6.92 9.56
C MET A 123 -1.09 6.95 9.62
N SER A 124 -0.49 7.97 10.26
CA SER A 124 0.96 8.05 10.45
C SER A 124 1.55 6.92 11.30
N LEU A 125 0.71 6.19 12.04
CA LEU A 125 1.10 4.97 12.75
C LEU A 125 1.32 3.77 11.82
N GLY A 126 0.92 3.87 10.54
CA GLY A 126 1.03 2.78 9.56
C GLY A 126 2.43 2.17 9.45
N PRO A 127 3.50 2.95 9.27
CA PRO A 127 4.86 2.42 9.23
C PRO A 127 5.28 1.71 10.52
N LEU A 128 4.82 2.19 11.69
CA LEU A 128 5.09 1.55 12.97
C LEU A 128 4.44 0.17 13.05
N PHE A 129 3.14 0.08 12.74
CA PHE A 129 2.43 -1.21 12.71
C PHE A 129 3.02 -2.17 11.68
N THR A 130 3.37 -1.66 10.51
CA THR A 130 3.99 -2.49 9.46
C THR A 130 5.36 -3.01 9.89
N ALA A 131 6.18 -2.17 10.55
CA ALA A 131 7.47 -2.55 11.08
C ALA A 131 7.37 -3.63 12.16
N LEU A 132 6.42 -3.47 13.10
CA LEU A 132 6.16 -4.44 14.16
C LEU A 132 5.66 -5.77 13.58
N LEU A 133 4.70 -5.71 12.68
CA LEU A 133 4.10 -6.91 12.09
C LEU A 133 5.10 -7.66 11.20
N ALA A 134 5.92 -6.96 10.40
CA ALA A 134 6.98 -7.58 9.61
C ALA A 134 8.02 -8.26 10.50
N ARG A 135 8.33 -7.69 11.66
CA ARG A 135 9.24 -8.32 12.65
C ARG A 135 8.64 -9.59 13.24
N VAL A 136 7.36 -9.57 13.62
CA VAL A 136 6.70 -10.71 14.28
C VAL A 136 6.37 -11.83 13.28
N VAL A 137 5.84 -11.50 12.09
CA VAL A 137 5.31 -12.49 11.14
C VAL A 137 6.39 -13.02 10.18
N ILE A 138 7.35 -12.16 9.79
CA ILE A 138 8.38 -12.52 8.81
C ILE A 138 9.73 -12.72 9.49
N GLY A 139 9.89 -12.31 10.77
CA GLY A 139 11.18 -12.33 11.47
C GLY A 139 12.16 -11.28 10.96
N GLN A 140 11.69 -10.27 10.24
CA GLN A 140 12.53 -9.26 9.61
C GLN A 140 13.11 -8.29 10.64
N THR A 141 14.43 -8.23 10.74
CA THR A 141 15.12 -7.18 11.51
C THR A 141 15.24 -5.91 10.66
N LEU A 142 14.72 -4.81 11.19
CA LEU A 142 14.82 -3.50 10.54
C LEU A 142 16.05 -2.75 11.04
N PRO A 143 16.78 -2.06 10.17
CA PRO A 143 17.89 -1.21 10.59
C PRO A 143 17.39 -0.04 11.44
N LEU A 144 18.20 0.42 12.38
CA LEU A 144 17.87 1.51 13.29
C LEU A 144 17.44 2.78 12.52
N ARG A 145 18.04 3.03 11.36
CA ARG A 145 17.68 4.17 10.49
C ARG A 145 16.19 4.18 10.12
N THR A 146 15.60 3.00 9.80
CA THR A 146 14.18 2.89 9.43
C THR A 146 13.29 3.16 10.65
N TRP A 147 13.67 2.68 11.85
CA TRP A 147 12.97 3.00 13.08
C TRP A 147 13.01 4.50 13.37
N MET A 148 14.18 5.13 13.23
CA MET A 148 14.32 6.58 13.39
C MET A 148 13.47 7.35 12.38
N ALA A 149 13.46 6.93 11.11
CA ALA A 149 12.63 7.57 10.08
C ALA A 149 11.14 7.47 10.40
N VAL A 150 10.66 6.31 10.88
CA VAL A 150 9.26 6.11 11.31
C VAL A 150 8.89 7.05 12.45
N LEU A 151 9.75 7.14 13.48
CA LEU A 151 9.50 8.00 14.65
C LEU A 151 9.55 9.49 14.29
N VAL A 152 10.55 9.91 13.51
CA VAL A 152 10.72 11.32 13.11
C VAL A 152 9.59 11.75 12.16
N ALA A 153 9.22 10.92 11.17
CA ALA A 153 8.11 11.23 10.28
C ALA A 153 6.77 11.28 11.03
N GLY A 154 6.53 10.34 11.95
CA GLY A 154 5.35 10.35 12.81
C GLY A 154 5.28 11.60 13.69
N ALA A 155 6.40 12.01 14.31
CA ALA A 155 6.49 13.24 15.08
C ALA A 155 6.23 14.49 14.22
N GLY A 156 6.72 14.52 12.98
CA GLY A 156 6.44 15.58 12.01
C GLY A 156 4.95 15.73 11.72
N ILE A 157 4.22 14.61 11.51
CA ILE A 157 2.77 14.62 11.28
C ILE A 157 2.01 15.07 12.54
N VAL A 158 2.41 14.59 13.71
CA VAL A 158 1.83 15.05 14.99
C VAL A 158 2.05 16.55 15.19
N TYR A 159 3.21 17.07 14.82
CA TYR A 159 3.48 18.50 14.88
C TYR A 159 2.60 19.30 13.91
N MET A 160 2.38 18.80 12.68
CA MET A 160 1.53 19.44 11.66
C MET A 160 0.09 19.58 12.11
N TYR A 161 -0.46 18.56 12.73
CA TYR A 161 -1.89 18.45 12.99
C TYR A 161 -2.26 18.38 14.48
N GLY A 162 -1.26 18.41 15.38
CA GLY A 162 -1.47 18.19 16.82
C GLY A 162 -2.39 19.24 17.46
N SER A 163 -2.30 20.50 17.07
CA SER A 163 -3.20 21.55 17.56
C SER A 163 -4.65 21.31 17.14
N GLN A 164 -4.88 20.90 15.90
CA GLN A 164 -6.21 20.55 15.40
C GLN A 164 -6.76 19.28 16.08
N PHE A 165 -5.88 18.31 16.34
CA PHE A 165 -6.23 17.11 17.10
C PHE A 165 -6.69 17.46 18.52
N VAL A 166 -5.93 18.28 19.26
CA VAL A 166 -6.30 18.74 20.60
C VAL A 166 -7.62 19.52 20.57
N GLN A 167 -7.79 20.45 19.63
CA GLN A 167 -9.04 21.21 19.47
C GLN A 167 -10.25 20.32 19.21
N ALA A 168 -10.10 19.25 18.44
CA ALA A 168 -11.18 18.29 18.18
C ALA A 168 -11.66 17.59 19.46
N PHE A 169 -10.80 17.42 20.48
CA PHE A 169 -11.16 16.80 21.75
C PHE A 169 -11.57 17.79 22.85
N THR A 170 -11.15 19.05 22.75
CA THR A 170 -11.40 20.06 23.80
C THR A 170 -12.41 21.12 23.38
N GLY A 171 -12.83 21.17 22.11
CA GLY A 171 -13.81 22.11 21.59
C GLY A 171 -15.20 21.89 22.20
N SER A 172 -15.92 22.99 22.44
CA SER A 172 -17.25 22.97 23.04
C SER A 172 -18.33 22.24 22.23
N ASP A 173 -18.12 22.07 20.92
CA ASP A 173 -19.04 21.41 19.98
C ASP A 173 -18.67 19.95 19.69
N ALA A 174 -17.60 19.44 20.35
CA ALA A 174 -17.14 18.07 20.14
C ALA A 174 -18.07 17.07 20.83
N ASP A 175 -18.60 16.12 20.06
CA ASP A 175 -19.20 14.90 20.62
C ASP A 175 -18.05 13.90 20.89
N PRO A 176 -17.66 13.67 22.17
CA PRO A 176 -16.57 12.77 22.49
C PRO A 176 -16.81 11.33 21.99
N GLY A 177 -18.07 10.92 21.91
CA GLY A 177 -18.44 9.58 21.40
C GLY A 177 -18.11 9.41 19.93
N SER A 178 -18.48 10.37 19.10
CA SER A 178 -18.20 10.33 17.66
C SER A 178 -16.69 10.42 17.37
N LEU A 179 -15.95 11.23 18.12
CA LEU A 179 -14.48 11.33 18.00
C LEU A 179 -13.78 10.01 18.32
N VAL A 180 -14.18 9.33 19.38
CA VAL A 180 -13.60 8.02 19.75
C VAL A 180 -13.94 6.98 18.68
N ILE A 181 -15.18 6.90 18.22
CA ILE A 181 -15.60 5.99 17.15
C ILE A 181 -14.81 6.29 15.87
N GLY A 182 -14.72 7.56 15.47
CA GLY A 182 -13.97 7.97 14.29
C GLY A 182 -12.48 7.62 14.38
N SER A 183 -11.88 7.77 15.55
CA SER A 183 -10.49 7.40 15.79
C SER A 183 -10.27 5.88 15.73
N LEU A 184 -11.17 5.09 16.31
CA LEU A 184 -11.10 3.62 16.23
C LEU A 184 -11.31 3.11 14.81
N VAL A 185 -12.23 3.70 14.06
CA VAL A 185 -12.44 3.37 12.64
C VAL A 185 -11.21 3.78 11.83
N ALA A 186 -10.64 4.97 12.06
CA ALA A 186 -9.41 5.40 11.41
C ALA A 186 -8.24 4.44 11.65
N LEU A 187 -8.13 3.89 12.87
CA LEU A 187 -7.07 2.94 13.24
C LEU A 187 -7.15 1.63 12.44
N CYS A 188 -8.33 1.25 11.96
CA CYS A 188 -8.46 0.07 11.09
C CYS A 188 -7.66 0.22 9.79
N VAL A 189 -7.47 1.45 9.29
CA VAL A 189 -6.75 1.71 8.02
C VAL A 189 -5.27 1.32 8.12
N PRO A 190 -4.46 1.90 9.04
CA PRO A 190 -3.06 1.54 9.16
C PRO A 190 -2.84 0.09 9.61
N VAL A 191 -3.75 -0.49 10.40
CA VAL A 191 -3.68 -1.91 10.79
C VAL A 191 -3.93 -2.80 9.57
N ALA A 192 -4.98 -2.57 8.79
CA ALA A 192 -5.26 -3.33 7.57
C ALA A 192 -4.12 -3.15 6.54
N GLY A 193 -3.59 -1.94 6.39
CA GLY A 193 -2.41 -1.66 5.56
C GLY A 193 -1.19 -2.46 5.99
N ALA A 194 -0.88 -2.48 7.29
CA ALA A 194 0.24 -3.25 7.84
C ALA A 194 0.10 -4.75 7.56
N ILE A 195 -1.10 -5.31 7.73
CA ILE A 195 -1.40 -6.70 7.40
C ILE A 195 -1.21 -6.94 5.90
N ASN A 196 -1.79 -6.08 5.07
CA ASN A 196 -1.74 -6.20 3.62
C ASN A 196 -0.30 -6.21 3.09
N TRP A 197 0.51 -5.21 3.46
CA TRP A 197 1.91 -5.12 3.00
C TRP A 197 2.76 -6.28 3.50
N THR A 198 2.53 -6.74 4.73
CA THR A 198 3.21 -7.91 5.29
C THR A 198 2.82 -9.20 4.56
N VAL A 199 1.54 -9.38 4.21
CA VAL A 199 1.07 -10.52 3.41
C VAL A 199 1.65 -10.50 2.01
N VAL A 200 1.67 -9.34 1.34
CA VAL A 200 2.30 -9.19 0.02
C VAL A 200 3.78 -9.55 0.08
N GLN A 201 4.52 -9.01 1.05
CA GLN A 201 5.95 -9.33 1.22
C GLN A 201 6.17 -10.82 1.50
N ARG A 202 5.39 -11.42 2.40
CA ARG A 202 5.51 -12.84 2.76
C ARG A 202 5.24 -13.75 1.57
N SER A 203 4.24 -13.45 0.75
CA SER A 203 3.91 -14.24 -0.45
C SER A 203 5.03 -14.25 -1.49
N GLN A 204 5.91 -13.24 -1.48
CA GLN A 204 7.08 -13.18 -2.37
C GLN A 204 8.29 -13.93 -1.81
N SER A 205 8.43 -14.03 -0.47
CA SER A 205 9.61 -14.63 0.16
C SER A 205 9.59 -16.16 0.23
N HIS A 206 8.43 -16.80 0.08
CA HIS A 206 8.29 -18.27 0.15
C HIS A 206 8.38 -18.98 -1.22
N GLY A 207 8.86 -18.30 -2.27
CA GLY A 207 9.02 -18.90 -3.59
C GLY A 207 7.71 -19.11 -4.38
N GLU A 208 6.58 -18.99 -3.74
CA GLU A 208 5.28 -18.93 -4.39
C GLU A 208 5.01 -17.47 -4.77
N SER A 209 5.44 -17.08 -5.97
CA SER A 209 5.18 -15.72 -6.49
C SER A 209 3.68 -15.56 -6.81
N ILE A 210 2.85 -15.47 -5.76
CA ILE A 210 1.41 -15.25 -5.89
C ILE A 210 1.18 -13.80 -6.34
N ASP A 211 0.43 -13.66 -7.44
CA ASP A 211 0.00 -12.33 -7.90
C ASP A 211 -1.18 -11.84 -7.05
N LEU A 212 -0.93 -10.90 -6.15
CA LEU A 212 -1.94 -10.29 -5.29
C LEU A 212 -2.57 -9.01 -5.87
N VAL A 213 -2.21 -8.59 -7.10
CA VAL A 213 -2.87 -7.45 -7.77
C VAL A 213 -4.39 -7.66 -7.87
N PRO A 214 -4.92 -8.85 -8.20
CA PRO A 214 -6.36 -9.05 -8.26
C PRO A 214 -7.09 -8.95 -6.90
N SER A 215 -6.38 -8.96 -5.77
CA SER A 215 -7.00 -8.74 -4.46
C SER A 215 -7.56 -7.33 -4.28
N VAL A 216 -7.02 -6.35 -5.03
CA VAL A 216 -7.56 -4.98 -5.06
C VAL A 216 -8.97 -4.98 -5.63
N LEU A 217 -9.21 -5.76 -6.70
CA LEU A 217 -10.56 -5.94 -7.26
C LEU A 217 -11.52 -6.55 -6.23
N LEU A 218 -11.08 -7.61 -5.53
CA LEU A 218 -11.89 -8.20 -4.46
C LEU A 218 -12.22 -7.17 -3.38
N GLY A 219 -11.24 -6.38 -2.95
CA GLY A 219 -11.42 -5.32 -1.95
C GLY A 219 -12.42 -4.25 -2.41
N ALA A 220 -12.35 -3.82 -3.66
CA ALA A 220 -13.26 -2.85 -4.24
C ALA A 220 -14.70 -3.39 -4.33
N VAL A 221 -14.88 -4.64 -4.75
CA VAL A 221 -16.19 -5.31 -4.80
C VAL A 221 -16.77 -5.43 -3.40
N LEU A 222 -16.00 -5.94 -2.43
CA LEU A 222 -16.45 -6.08 -1.04
C LEU A 222 -16.84 -4.72 -0.43
N SER A 223 -16.02 -3.68 -0.63
CA SER A 223 -16.32 -2.33 -0.14
C SER A 223 -17.61 -1.78 -0.75
N SER A 224 -17.83 -1.95 -2.07
CA SER A 224 -19.07 -1.53 -2.73
C SER A 224 -20.29 -2.26 -2.18
N VAL A 225 -20.20 -3.58 -2.06
CA VAL A 225 -21.33 -4.39 -1.57
C VAL A 225 -21.67 -4.05 -0.12
N LEU A 226 -20.65 -3.86 0.74
CA LEU A 226 -20.87 -3.52 2.15
C LEU A 226 -21.45 -2.12 2.34
N THR A 227 -21.12 -1.17 1.48
CA THR A 227 -21.60 0.23 1.60
C THR A 227 -22.91 0.49 0.87
N LEU A 228 -23.31 -0.36 -0.09
CA LEU A 228 -24.53 -0.22 -0.87
C LEU A 228 -25.81 -0.03 -0.02
N PRO A 229 -26.08 -0.83 1.04
CA PRO A 229 -27.29 -0.64 1.84
C PRO A 229 -27.40 0.72 2.54
N PHE A 230 -26.24 1.32 2.85
CA PHE A 230 -26.14 2.62 3.53
C PHE A 230 -26.07 3.79 2.54
N ALA A 231 -25.76 3.51 1.28
CA ALA A 231 -25.70 4.49 0.20
C ALA A 231 -27.09 4.79 -0.40
N TRP A 232 -28.06 3.93 -0.18
CA TRP A 232 -29.42 4.10 -0.68
C TRP A 232 -30.29 4.97 0.26
N PRO A 233 -31.12 5.93 -0.25
CA PRO A 233 -31.27 6.31 -1.66
C PRO A 233 -30.12 7.19 -2.16
N PHE A 234 -29.77 7.03 -3.45
CA PHE A 234 -28.70 7.83 -4.08
C PHE A 234 -29.16 9.29 -4.26
N ALA A 235 -28.30 10.21 -3.82
CA ALA A 235 -28.48 11.64 -3.91
C ALA A 235 -27.46 12.32 -4.84
N ALA A 236 -26.41 11.59 -5.28
CA ALA A 236 -25.35 12.10 -6.12
C ALA A 236 -25.87 12.60 -7.47
N THR A 237 -25.43 13.78 -7.89
CA THR A 237 -25.66 14.31 -9.22
C THR A 237 -24.84 13.57 -10.27
N GLY A 238 -25.17 13.77 -11.56
CA GLY A 238 -24.36 13.25 -12.65
C GLY A 238 -22.91 13.77 -12.62
N ALA A 239 -22.70 15.00 -12.16
CA ALA A 239 -21.37 15.57 -11.96
C ALA A 239 -20.62 14.88 -10.81
N ASP A 240 -21.29 14.64 -9.67
CA ASP A 240 -20.70 13.90 -8.55
C ASP A 240 -20.27 12.49 -8.98
N VAL A 241 -21.13 11.78 -9.72
CA VAL A 241 -20.83 10.44 -10.23
C VAL A 241 -19.61 10.46 -11.15
N ALA A 242 -19.45 11.49 -12.00
CA ALA A 242 -18.27 11.64 -12.86
C ALA A 242 -16.98 11.86 -12.05
N TRP A 243 -17.04 12.72 -11.02
CA TRP A 243 -15.88 12.89 -10.10
C TRP A 243 -15.56 11.62 -9.33
N LEU A 244 -16.56 10.89 -8.89
CA LEU A 244 -16.37 9.60 -8.19
C LEU A 244 -15.82 8.51 -9.12
N ALA A 245 -16.19 8.53 -10.40
CA ALA A 245 -15.61 7.65 -11.42
C ALA A 245 -14.12 7.97 -11.64
N LEU A 246 -13.77 9.25 -11.73
CA LEU A 246 -12.36 9.67 -11.80
C LEU A 246 -11.57 9.21 -10.57
N LEU A 247 -12.12 9.39 -9.36
CA LEU A 247 -11.48 8.92 -8.13
C LEU A 247 -11.35 7.39 -8.13
N GLY A 248 -12.37 6.66 -8.55
CA GLY A 248 -12.32 5.20 -8.63
C GLY A 248 -11.20 4.71 -9.55
N LEU A 249 -11.03 5.34 -10.72
CA LEU A 249 -10.00 4.96 -11.69
C LEU A 249 -8.61 5.48 -11.29
N VAL A 250 -8.48 6.81 -11.14
CA VAL A 250 -7.17 7.47 -11.03
C VAL A 250 -6.63 7.44 -9.62
N GLN A 251 -7.47 7.55 -8.60
CA GLN A 251 -7.05 7.60 -7.22
C GLN A 251 -6.99 6.22 -6.55
N LEU A 252 -7.77 5.23 -7.03
CA LEU A 252 -7.76 3.88 -6.44
C LEU A 252 -7.29 2.80 -7.41
N ALA A 253 -7.95 2.56 -8.54
CA ALA A 253 -7.67 1.39 -9.38
C ALA A 253 -6.22 1.34 -9.84
N ILE A 254 -5.71 2.41 -10.43
CA ILE A 254 -4.35 2.49 -10.93
C ILE A 254 -3.32 2.45 -9.79
N PRO A 255 -3.36 3.37 -8.79
CA PRO A 255 -2.30 3.42 -7.79
C PRO A 255 -2.32 2.24 -6.84
N CYS A 256 -3.47 1.68 -6.45
CA CYS A 256 -3.52 0.49 -5.61
C CYS A 256 -2.92 -0.74 -6.34
N THR A 257 -3.17 -0.87 -7.64
CA THR A 257 -2.52 -1.91 -8.46
C THR A 257 -1.00 -1.73 -8.51
N LEU A 258 -0.54 -0.50 -8.76
CA LEU A 258 0.88 -0.17 -8.82
C LEU A 258 1.57 -0.35 -7.46
N SER A 259 0.90 -0.02 -6.36
CA SER A 259 1.45 -0.20 -5.00
C SER A 259 1.69 -1.67 -4.67
N VAL A 260 0.79 -2.58 -5.08
CA VAL A 260 1.02 -4.03 -4.94
C VAL A 260 2.23 -4.47 -5.78
N VAL A 261 2.42 -3.91 -6.98
CA VAL A 261 3.61 -4.19 -7.80
C VAL A 261 4.88 -3.68 -7.12
N CYS A 262 4.86 -2.48 -6.54
CA CYS A 262 5.98 -1.93 -5.76
C CYS A 262 6.30 -2.80 -4.54
N ALA A 263 5.29 -3.28 -3.82
CA ALA A 263 5.42 -4.13 -2.64
C ALA A 263 6.01 -5.52 -2.93
N ARG A 264 6.17 -5.91 -4.20
CA ARG A 264 6.93 -7.12 -4.57
C ARG A 264 8.45 -6.92 -4.48
N VAL A 265 8.91 -5.67 -4.53
CA VAL A 265 10.33 -5.30 -4.55
C VAL A 265 10.72 -4.56 -3.27
N LEU A 266 9.86 -3.66 -2.81
CA LEU A 266 10.05 -2.91 -1.57
C LEU A 266 9.62 -3.75 -0.37
N LYS A 267 10.30 -3.55 0.75
CA LYS A 267 9.89 -4.15 2.02
C LYS A 267 8.62 -3.49 2.53
N ALA A 268 7.78 -4.25 3.25
CA ALA A 268 6.51 -3.73 3.75
C ALA A 268 6.63 -2.40 4.54
N PRO A 269 7.59 -2.23 5.47
CA PRO A 269 7.79 -0.94 6.13
C PRO A 269 8.26 0.19 5.19
N GLU A 270 9.00 -0.10 4.12
CA GLU A 270 9.41 0.90 3.12
C GLU A 270 8.18 1.41 2.35
N VAL A 271 7.30 0.49 1.92
CA VAL A 271 6.03 0.86 1.25
C VAL A 271 5.18 1.75 2.15
N SER A 272 5.01 1.36 3.40
CA SER A 272 4.19 2.09 4.36
C SER A 272 4.80 3.46 4.72
N LEU A 273 6.13 3.56 4.81
CA LEU A 273 6.82 4.82 5.07
C LEU A 273 6.69 5.79 3.88
N LEU A 274 6.88 5.29 2.65
CA LEU A 274 6.70 6.10 1.44
C LEU A 274 5.23 6.54 1.28
N ALA A 275 4.26 5.75 1.75
CA ALA A 275 2.85 6.12 1.72
C ALA A 275 2.54 7.42 2.49
N LEU A 276 3.37 7.82 3.48
CA LEU A 276 3.22 9.09 4.19
C LEU A 276 3.37 10.32 3.27
N LEU A 277 4.02 10.18 2.12
CA LEU A 277 4.10 11.27 1.11
C LEU A 277 2.71 11.67 0.59
N GLU A 278 1.71 10.81 0.69
CA GLU A 278 0.31 11.14 0.36
C GLU A 278 -0.16 12.37 1.15
N VAL A 279 0.19 12.45 2.44
CA VAL A 279 -0.16 13.58 3.30
C VAL A 279 0.47 14.88 2.77
N ILE A 280 1.74 14.82 2.41
CA ILE A 280 2.48 15.98 1.91
C ILE A 280 1.92 16.46 0.56
N PHE A 281 1.71 15.55 -0.36
CA PHE A 281 1.11 15.88 -1.65
C PHE A 281 -0.32 16.38 -1.52
N GLY A 282 -1.10 15.86 -0.55
CA GLY A 282 -2.43 16.36 -0.22
C GLY A 282 -2.43 17.84 0.17
N ILE A 283 -1.44 18.26 0.96
CA ILE A 283 -1.25 19.68 1.33
C ILE A 283 -0.92 20.52 0.10
N VAL A 284 -0.02 20.02 -0.76
CA VAL A 284 0.35 20.73 -2.01
C VAL A 284 -0.88 20.91 -2.90
N TRP A 285 -1.70 19.87 -3.05
CA TRP A 285 -2.94 19.97 -3.83
C TRP A 285 -3.97 20.93 -3.21
N ALA A 286 -4.12 20.93 -1.89
CA ALA A 286 -4.99 21.88 -1.19
C ALA A 286 -4.54 23.32 -1.40
N TRP A 287 -3.23 23.57 -1.38
CA TRP A 287 -2.66 24.88 -1.66
C TRP A 287 -2.89 25.32 -3.10
N LEU A 288 -2.53 24.48 -4.07
CA LEU A 288 -2.62 24.82 -5.50
C LEU A 288 -4.07 24.81 -6.03
N GLY A 289 -4.89 23.85 -5.56
CA GLY A 289 -6.23 23.61 -6.10
C GLY A 289 -7.38 24.27 -5.32
N ALA A 290 -7.17 24.56 -4.05
CA ALA A 290 -8.20 25.16 -3.18
C ALA A 290 -7.79 26.54 -2.63
N GLY A 291 -6.61 27.04 -2.96
CA GLY A 291 -6.10 28.33 -2.47
C GLY A 291 -5.83 28.35 -0.96
N GLU A 292 -5.73 27.19 -0.30
CA GLU A 292 -5.44 27.10 1.13
C GLU A 292 -3.95 27.27 1.36
N VAL A 293 -3.54 28.38 1.98
CA VAL A 293 -2.15 28.61 2.33
C VAL A 293 -1.81 27.76 3.57
N PRO A 294 -0.86 26.82 3.48
CA PRO A 294 -0.48 26.00 4.63
C PRO A 294 0.17 26.86 5.72
N GLY A 295 -0.22 26.63 6.97
CA GLY A 295 0.37 27.30 8.11
C GLY A 295 1.85 26.93 8.32
N PRO A 296 2.59 27.71 9.12
CA PRO A 296 4.02 27.46 9.37
C PRO A 296 4.28 26.10 10.01
N GLU A 297 3.38 25.59 10.86
CA GLU A 297 3.47 24.27 11.48
C GLU A 297 3.39 23.16 10.42
N VAL A 298 2.51 23.34 9.43
CA VAL A 298 2.32 22.39 8.33
C VAL A 298 3.56 22.35 7.45
N LEU A 299 4.15 23.49 7.12
CA LEU A 299 5.38 23.57 6.33
C LEU A 299 6.58 22.99 7.08
N ALA A 300 6.73 23.32 8.38
CA ALA A 300 7.84 22.80 9.18
C ALA A 300 7.72 21.29 9.40
N GLY A 301 6.55 20.80 9.82
CA GLY A 301 6.32 19.36 10.01
C GLY A 301 6.42 18.56 8.70
N GLY A 302 5.91 19.10 7.59
CA GLY A 302 6.07 18.51 6.25
C GLY A 302 7.53 18.42 5.83
N GLY A 303 8.34 19.44 6.10
CA GLY A 303 9.78 19.43 5.89
C GLY A 303 10.49 18.34 6.70
N VAL A 304 10.09 18.13 7.96
CA VAL A 304 10.61 17.04 8.81
C VAL A 304 10.26 15.67 8.22
N VAL A 305 9.01 15.46 7.78
CA VAL A 305 8.59 14.20 7.14
C VAL A 305 9.41 13.92 5.89
N ILE A 306 9.49 14.87 4.95
CA ILE A 306 10.26 14.71 3.71
C ILE A 306 11.73 14.40 4.03
N THR A 307 12.32 15.12 4.96
CA THR A 307 13.73 14.92 5.37
C THR A 307 13.95 13.51 5.91
N ALA A 308 13.05 13.04 6.80
CA ALA A 308 13.14 11.68 7.35
C ALA A 308 13.07 10.61 6.25
N LEU A 309 12.15 10.76 5.28
CA LEU A 309 12.00 9.83 4.15
C LEU A 309 13.23 9.84 3.24
N VAL A 310 13.71 11.02 2.84
CA VAL A 310 14.88 11.17 1.95
C VAL A 310 16.13 10.59 2.62
N VAL A 311 16.38 10.92 3.88
CA VAL A 311 17.53 10.40 4.63
C VAL A 311 17.48 8.87 4.73
N ASN A 312 16.30 8.29 5.06
CA ASN A 312 16.14 6.84 5.11
C ASN A 312 16.46 6.18 3.75
N GLU A 313 15.95 6.72 2.65
CA GLU A 313 16.17 6.16 1.31
C GLU A 313 17.62 6.32 0.85
N VAL A 314 18.24 7.50 1.04
CA VAL A 314 19.64 7.74 0.69
C VAL A 314 20.57 6.84 1.48
N MET A 315 20.40 6.74 2.81
CA MET A 315 21.19 5.83 3.65
C MET A 315 20.97 4.37 3.23
N GLY A 316 19.74 4.00 2.85
CA GLY A 316 19.40 2.70 2.30
C GLY A 316 20.15 2.38 1.00
N TRP A 317 20.22 3.34 0.12
CA TRP A 317 20.92 3.21 -1.15
C TRP A 317 22.44 3.07 -0.98
N HIS A 318 23.05 3.88 -0.09
CA HIS A 318 24.47 3.77 0.25
C HIS A 318 24.80 2.40 0.86
N SER A 319 23.97 1.90 1.80
CA SER A 319 24.20 0.58 2.40
C SER A 319 24.12 -0.56 1.38
N ARG A 320 23.23 -0.47 0.39
CA ARG A 320 23.11 -1.46 -0.70
C ARG A 320 24.29 -1.44 -1.66
N ARG A 321 24.93 -0.28 -1.85
CA ARG A 321 26.15 -0.14 -2.68
C ARG A 321 27.42 -0.56 -1.97
N GLY A 322 27.47 -0.44 -0.65
CA GLY A 322 28.64 -0.75 0.18
C GLY A 322 28.78 -2.22 0.56
N THR A 323 27.84 -3.11 0.18
CA THR A 323 27.98 -4.55 0.37
C THR A 323 28.67 -5.16 -0.87
N PRO A 324 30.01 -5.24 -0.93
CA PRO A 324 30.67 -5.73 -2.13
C PRO A 324 30.62 -7.26 -2.14
N ARG A 325 30.36 -7.84 -3.30
CA ARG A 325 30.95 -9.03 -3.96
C ARG A 325 31.74 -10.06 -3.11
N ILE A 326 31.97 -9.85 -1.82
CA ILE A 326 32.71 -10.75 -0.94
C ILE A 326 31.96 -12.07 -0.77
N GLN A 327 30.64 -12.07 -0.68
CA GLN A 327 29.86 -13.31 -0.59
C GLN A 327 29.84 -14.10 -1.90
N THR A 328 29.93 -13.46 -3.05
CA THR A 328 30.06 -14.16 -4.34
C THR A 328 31.44 -14.75 -4.52
N LEU A 329 32.50 -14.10 -4.02
CA LEU A 329 33.88 -14.62 -4.07
C LEU A 329 34.08 -15.78 -3.10
N LEU A 330 33.43 -15.77 -1.93
CA LEU A 330 33.49 -16.89 -0.99
C LEU A 330 32.69 -18.10 -1.48
N ALA A 331 31.54 -17.88 -2.13
CA ALA A 331 30.75 -18.94 -2.75
C ALA A 331 31.46 -19.57 -3.98
N ASP A 332 32.26 -18.79 -4.72
CA ASP A 332 33.07 -19.29 -5.86
C ASP A 332 34.32 -20.05 -5.38
N GLN A 333 34.83 -19.71 -4.22
CA GLN A 333 35.96 -20.48 -3.60
C GLN A 333 35.49 -21.84 -3.05
N ASP A 334 34.24 -21.94 -2.58
CA ASP A 334 33.69 -23.22 -2.07
C ASP A 334 33.28 -24.19 -3.18
N GLN A 335 33.18 -23.71 -4.43
CA GLN A 335 32.87 -24.52 -5.61
C GLN A 335 34.09 -24.91 -6.45
N SER A 336 35.33 -24.62 -6.00
CA SER A 336 36.54 -25.12 -6.65
C SER A 336 36.59 -26.64 -6.45
N PRO A 337 36.61 -27.45 -7.51
CA PRO A 337 36.73 -28.91 -7.35
C PRO A 337 38.07 -29.22 -6.68
N VAL A 338 38.00 -29.80 -5.50
CA VAL A 338 39.15 -30.46 -4.85
C VAL A 338 39.71 -31.45 -5.86
N ASN A 339 40.85 -31.08 -6.43
CA ASN A 339 41.60 -31.88 -7.38
C ASN A 339 42.12 -33.13 -6.66
N ASN A 340 41.34 -34.19 -6.69
CA ASN A 340 41.66 -35.50 -6.08
C ASN A 340 42.76 -36.15 -6.91
N LYS A 341 44.01 -35.71 -6.71
CA LYS A 341 45.23 -36.41 -7.14
C LYS A 341 45.72 -37.32 -6.02
N GLU A 342 44.91 -38.27 -5.61
CA GLU A 342 45.39 -39.43 -4.83
C GLU A 342 44.66 -40.68 -5.37
N GLY A 343 45.31 -41.39 -6.29
CA GLY A 343 44.72 -42.62 -6.84
C GLY A 343 45.55 -43.25 -7.97
N ALA A 344 46.87 -43.12 -7.96
CA ALA A 344 47.71 -43.82 -8.92
C ALA A 344 49.06 -44.28 -8.29
N PHE A 345 48.96 -45.16 -7.32
CA PHE A 345 50.12 -45.99 -6.92
C PHE A 345 49.55 -47.26 -6.26
N HIS A 346 49.47 -48.33 -7.02
CA HIS A 346 49.61 -49.75 -6.66
C HIS A 346 48.91 -50.64 -7.69
N ALA A 347 49.61 -50.95 -8.75
CA ALA A 347 49.43 -52.19 -9.48
C ALA A 347 50.70 -52.46 -10.32
N ASN A 348 51.76 -53.02 -9.68
CA ASN A 348 52.75 -53.88 -10.35
C ASN A 348 53.62 -54.48 -9.28
N GLN A 349 53.38 -55.74 -8.96
CA GLN A 349 54.42 -56.76 -8.65
C GLN A 349 53.77 -58.14 -8.61
N PRO A 350 54.57 -59.25 -8.80
CA PRO A 350 54.56 -60.09 -10.00
C PRO A 350 53.68 -61.31 -9.80
#